data_f6601a84762393ec7d5a0b7d59c7ba95
#
_entry.id   f6601a84762393ec7d5a0b7d59c7ba95
#
_cell.length_a   1.000
_cell.length_b   1.000
_cell.length_c   1.000
_cell.angle_alpha   90.00
_cell.angle_beta   90.00
_cell.angle_gamma   90.00
#
_symmetry.space_group_name_H-M   'P 1'
#
loop_
_entity.id
_entity.type
_entity.pdbx_description
1 polymer ?
#
loop_
_entity_poly.entity_id
_entity_poly.type
_entity_poly.pdbx_seq_one_letter_code
_entity_poly.pdbx_strand_id
1 'polypeptide(L)'
;MVVNPKVVDISKIKDYEDLADPSLKGKVCLRNRKSPYNQSLVANQIVNKGESKTKAWLSKMISNVSQPFFPGDISIIRAVAKKKCGVGIVNHYYVARMLAGVNGRRDALYAKKTKVLTPNPAHVNISAGGVAEYATNKNEAVKLLEFFASPEGSKGLAAPTFEHPLKEVNQNEIVKNFGEFTPDSVTVEDLGEKNSLAIKLMKDAGWN
;
A
#
# COMPACT_ATOMS: atom_id res chain seq x y z
N MET A 1 -0.84 -0.05 6.29
CA MET A 1 0.39 -0.51 6.98
C MET A 1 0.17 -1.88 7.60
N VAL A 2 1.23 -2.66 7.80
CA VAL A 2 1.19 -3.93 8.55
C VAL A 2 2.04 -3.79 9.81
N VAL A 3 1.54 -4.24 10.96
CA VAL A 3 2.21 -4.08 12.26
C VAL A 3 2.24 -5.37 13.07
N ASN A 4 3.25 -5.49 13.93
CA ASN A 4 3.31 -6.55 14.95
C ASN A 4 3.12 -5.93 16.34
N PRO A 5 1.95 -6.15 16.99
CA PRO A 5 1.63 -5.54 18.28
C PRO A 5 2.53 -6.02 19.44
N LYS A 6 3.35 -7.05 19.21
CA LYS A 6 4.38 -7.51 20.18
C LYS A 6 5.72 -6.76 20.05
N VAL A 7 5.85 -5.86 19.06
CA VAL A 7 7.10 -5.12 18.79
C VAL A 7 6.88 -3.61 18.89
N VAL A 8 5.73 -3.13 18.47
CA VAL A 8 5.36 -1.70 18.49
C VAL A 8 4.01 -1.49 19.17
N ASP A 9 3.88 -0.36 19.83
CA ASP A 9 2.60 0.09 20.37
C ASP A 9 1.74 0.64 19.23
N ILE A 10 0.70 -0.11 18.87
CA ILE A 10 -0.17 0.23 17.74
C ILE A 10 -1.01 1.49 17.99
N SER A 11 -1.23 1.88 19.23
CA SER A 11 -2.01 3.09 19.58
C SER A 11 -1.29 4.38 19.16
N LYS A 12 0.03 4.31 18.97
CA LYS A 12 0.91 5.41 18.56
C LYS A 12 1.11 5.51 17.06
N ILE A 13 0.56 4.56 16.28
CA ILE A 13 0.72 4.52 14.82
C ILE A 13 -0.67 4.69 14.20
N LYS A 14 -1.01 5.91 13.83
CA LYS A 14 -2.31 6.28 13.25
C LYS A 14 -2.19 6.66 11.78
N ASP A 15 -1.06 7.30 11.40
CA ASP A 15 -0.83 7.82 10.07
C ASP A 15 0.59 7.48 9.59
N TYR A 16 0.88 7.76 8.32
CA TYR A 16 2.21 7.60 7.72
C TYR A 16 3.26 8.50 8.40
N GLU A 17 2.85 9.66 8.90
CA GLU A 17 3.72 10.60 9.62
C GLU A 17 4.33 9.98 10.88
N ASP A 18 3.60 9.13 11.56
CA ASP A 18 4.06 8.47 12.79
C ASP A 18 5.26 7.54 12.56
N LEU A 19 5.49 7.11 11.30
CA LEU A 19 6.67 6.32 10.94
C LEU A 19 7.99 7.10 11.09
N ALA A 20 7.91 8.43 11.22
CA ALA A 20 9.04 9.31 11.51
C ALA A 20 9.33 9.45 13.02
N ASP A 21 8.52 8.86 13.91
CA ASP A 21 8.73 8.92 15.36
C ASP A 21 10.02 8.19 15.75
N PRO A 22 10.92 8.82 16.55
CA PRO A 22 12.18 8.21 16.98
C PRO A 22 12.01 6.91 17.77
N SER A 23 10.87 6.68 18.41
CA SER A 23 10.58 5.41 19.12
C SER A 23 10.49 4.20 18.21
N LEU A 24 10.35 4.44 16.89
CA LEU A 24 10.35 3.42 15.86
C LEU A 24 11.75 3.16 15.26
N LYS A 25 12.81 3.75 15.82
CA LYS A 25 14.19 3.52 15.35
C LYS A 25 14.50 2.02 15.32
N GLY A 26 14.94 1.56 14.16
CA GLY A 26 15.22 0.13 13.92
C GLY A 26 13.98 -0.77 13.87
N LYS A 27 12.77 -0.22 13.70
CA LYS A 27 11.53 -0.98 13.69
C LYS A 27 10.70 -0.81 12.41
N VAL A 28 11.15 -0.01 11.44
CA VAL A 28 10.45 0.21 10.17
C VAL A 28 11.03 -0.69 9.09
N CYS A 29 10.17 -1.34 8.32
CA CYS A 29 10.52 -2.10 7.12
C CYS A 29 9.84 -1.51 5.89
N LEU A 30 10.61 -1.28 4.84
CA LEU A 30 10.12 -0.70 3.60
C LEU A 30 10.51 -1.53 2.39
N ARG A 31 9.72 -1.44 1.34
CA ARG A 31 10.06 -1.92 0.02
C ARG A 31 11.08 -0.99 -0.63
N ASN A 32 11.85 -1.48 -1.60
CA ASN A 32 12.79 -0.64 -2.34
C ASN A 32 12.10 0.52 -3.07
N ARG A 33 12.85 1.59 -3.35
CA ARG A 33 12.39 2.82 -4.00
C ARG A 33 11.78 2.63 -5.40
N LYS A 34 12.12 1.56 -6.10
CA LYS A 34 11.60 1.26 -7.44
C LYS A 34 10.12 0.86 -7.44
N SER A 35 9.54 0.62 -6.25
CA SER A 35 8.13 0.29 -6.14
C SER A 35 7.23 1.47 -6.51
N PRO A 36 6.36 1.35 -7.53
CA PRO A 36 5.42 2.41 -7.89
C PRO A 36 4.48 2.77 -6.73
N TYR A 37 4.14 1.82 -5.88
CA TYR A 37 3.27 2.05 -4.71
C TYR A 37 3.89 3.01 -3.69
N ASN A 38 5.20 2.91 -3.45
CA ASN A 38 5.90 3.81 -2.54
C ASN A 38 6.12 5.18 -3.19
N GLN A 39 6.39 5.22 -4.50
CA GLN A 39 6.51 6.48 -5.26
C GLN A 39 5.18 7.24 -5.22
N SER A 40 4.08 6.54 -5.43
CA SER A 40 2.71 7.06 -5.34
C SER A 40 2.41 7.60 -3.95
N LEU A 41 2.75 6.87 -2.87
CA LEU A 41 2.57 7.36 -1.50
C LEU A 41 3.37 8.63 -1.23
N VAL A 42 4.62 8.71 -1.69
CA VAL A 42 5.43 9.91 -1.50
C VAL A 42 4.89 11.08 -2.32
N ALA A 43 4.43 10.84 -3.55
CA ALA A 43 3.73 11.85 -4.36
C ALA A 43 2.48 12.38 -3.63
N ASN A 44 1.69 11.49 -3.04
CA ASN A 44 0.54 11.83 -2.21
C ASN A 44 0.92 12.72 -1.02
N GLN A 45 2.00 12.40 -0.30
CA GLN A 45 2.48 13.25 0.79
C GLN A 45 2.94 14.63 0.30
N ILE A 46 3.52 14.72 -0.91
CA ILE A 46 3.90 16.01 -1.50
C ILE A 46 2.66 16.87 -1.80
N VAL A 47 1.60 16.27 -2.35
CA VAL A 47 0.34 16.98 -2.63
C VAL A 47 -0.30 17.47 -1.33
N ASN A 48 -0.42 16.61 -0.34
CA ASN A 48 -1.14 16.91 0.91
C ASN A 48 -0.34 17.82 1.87
N LYS A 49 0.98 17.70 1.92
CA LYS A 49 1.82 18.34 2.96
C LYS A 49 2.85 19.32 2.39
N GLY A 50 3.09 19.30 1.09
CA GLY A 50 4.14 20.07 0.43
C GLY A 50 5.52 19.41 0.49
N GLU A 51 6.43 19.86 -0.38
CA GLU A 51 7.77 19.31 -0.57
C GLU A 51 8.61 19.31 0.71
N SER A 52 8.69 20.44 1.39
CA SER A 52 9.56 20.59 2.58
C SER A 52 9.17 19.64 3.71
N LYS A 53 7.88 19.53 4.03
CA LYS A 53 7.42 18.64 5.09
C LYS A 53 7.62 17.17 4.70
N THR A 54 7.35 16.82 3.45
CA THR A 54 7.56 15.46 2.93
C THR A 54 9.04 15.08 2.98
N LYS A 55 9.95 15.98 2.60
CA LYS A 55 11.41 15.77 2.71
C LYS A 55 11.82 15.50 4.15
N ALA A 56 11.36 16.32 5.10
CA ALA A 56 11.65 16.15 6.52
C ALA A 56 11.12 14.82 7.07
N TRP A 57 9.89 14.46 6.72
CA TRP A 57 9.27 13.18 7.06
C TRP A 57 10.08 11.99 6.52
N LEU A 58 10.41 12.00 5.22
CA LEU A 58 11.21 10.95 4.59
C LEU A 58 12.54 10.73 5.30
N SER A 59 13.29 11.80 5.57
CA SER A 59 14.58 11.71 6.25
C SER A 59 14.46 11.01 7.61
N LYS A 60 13.45 11.37 8.40
CA LYS A 60 13.21 10.77 9.72
C LYS A 60 12.73 9.31 9.61
N MET A 61 11.76 9.03 8.72
CA MET A 61 11.25 7.67 8.50
C MET A 61 12.37 6.72 8.04
N ILE A 62 13.22 7.16 7.10
CA ILE A 62 14.32 6.34 6.60
C ILE A 62 15.35 6.07 7.70
N SER A 63 15.59 7.02 8.63
CA SER A 63 16.46 6.79 9.78
C SER A 63 15.96 5.72 10.75
N ASN A 64 14.66 5.39 10.67
CA ASN A 64 14.01 4.36 11.48
C ASN A 64 14.03 2.96 10.83
N VAL A 65 14.53 2.84 9.58
CA VAL A 65 14.56 1.56 8.86
C VAL A 65 15.59 0.61 9.47
N SER A 66 15.16 -0.63 9.71
CA SER A 66 15.95 -1.64 10.43
C SER A 66 16.62 -2.68 9.52
N GLN A 67 16.18 -2.80 8.29
CA GLN A 67 16.58 -3.86 7.37
C GLN A 67 16.93 -3.27 6.01
N PRO A 68 17.69 -4.00 5.18
CA PRO A 68 17.77 -3.67 3.76
C PRO A 68 16.37 -3.59 3.15
N PHE A 69 16.20 -2.71 2.16
CA PHE A 69 14.91 -2.54 1.50
C PHE A 69 14.46 -3.82 0.80
N PHE A 70 13.19 -4.18 1.01
CA PHE A 70 12.64 -5.44 0.51
C PHE A 70 12.22 -5.33 -0.97
N PRO A 71 12.25 -6.46 -1.72
CA PRO A 71 11.80 -6.49 -3.12
C PRO A 71 10.27 -6.46 -3.25
N GLY A 72 9.53 -6.81 -2.21
CA GLY A 72 8.07 -6.91 -2.26
C GLY A 72 7.39 -7.02 -0.91
N ASP A 73 6.09 -6.78 -0.91
CA ASP A 73 5.24 -6.66 0.28
C ASP A 73 5.18 -7.94 1.11
N ILE A 74 5.11 -9.11 0.46
CA ILE A 74 5.11 -10.41 1.16
C ILE A 74 6.37 -10.58 2.03
N SER A 75 7.51 -10.11 1.52
CA SER A 75 8.77 -10.17 2.28
C SER A 75 8.74 -9.27 3.51
N ILE A 76 8.11 -8.10 3.42
CA ILE A 76 7.87 -7.19 4.56
C ILE A 76 6.95 -7.85 5.58
N ILE A 77 5.80 -8.40 5.15
CA ILE A 77 4.85 -9.06 6.04
C ILE A 77 5.54 -10.20 6.81
N ARG A 78 6.35 -11.00 6.13
CA ARG A 78 7.17 -12.06 6.77
C ARG A 78 8.18 -11.50 7.79
N ALA A 79 8.81 -10.36 7.47
CA ALA A 79 9.79 -9.73 8.37
C ALA A 79 9.10 -9.18 9.64
N VAL A 80 7.97 -8.49 9.48
CA VAL A 80 7.14 -7.99 10.59
C VAL A 80 6.64 -9.15 11.46
N ALA A 81 6.12 -10.22 10.85
CA ALA A 81 5.68 -11.42 11.58
C ALA A 81 6.80 -12.09 12.37
N LYS A 82 8.04 -12.04 11.87
CA LYS A 82 9.25 -12.60 12.51
C LYS A 82 9.91 -11.62 13.49
N LYS A 83 9.31 -10.47 13.75
CA LYS A 83 9.82 -9.40 14.64
C LYS A 83 11.18 -8.82 14.21
N LYS A 84 11.53 -8.91 12.92
CA LYS A 84 12.70 -8.24 12.36
C LYS A 84 12.50 -6.72 12.28
N CYS A 85 11.25 -6.30 12.19
CA CYS A 85 10.74 -4.93 12.33
C CYS A 85 9.36 -4.98 12.98
N GLY A 86 8.85 -3.83 13.41
CA GLY A 86 7.55 -3.72 14.07
C GLY A 86 6.44 -3.26 13.15
N VAL A 87 6.78 -2.49 12.10
CA VAL A 87 5.84 -1.90 11.15
C VAL A 87 6.42 -1.90 9.75
N GLY A 88 5.55 -2.05 8.75
CA GLY A 88 5.92 -1.93 7.33
C GLY A 88 4.79 -1.33 6.50
N ILE A 89 5.17 -0.64 5.40
CA ILE A 89 4.22 -0.15 4.41
C ILE A 89 3.99 -1.27 3.38
N VAL A 90 2.74 -1.68 3.22
CA VAL A 90 2.31 -2.72 2.28
C VAL A 90 0.91 -2.42 1.76
N ASN A 91 0.57 -2.91 0.59
CA ASN A 91 -0.82 -2.94 0.16
C ASN A 91 -1.58 -4.03 0.94
N HIS A 92 -2.80 -3.73 1.34
CA HIS A 92 -3.63 -4.58 2.19
C HIS A 92 -3.91 -5.95 1.57
N TYR A 93 -4.10 -6.03 0.26
CA TYR A 93 -4.45 -7.26 -0.43
C TYR A 93 -3.36 -8.34 -0.33
N TYR A 94 -2.08 -7.99 -0.15
CA TYR A 94 -1.04 -8.98 0.12
C TYR A 94 -1.23 -9.67 1.47
N VAL A 95 -1.65 -8.92 2.50
CA VAL A 95 -1.99 -9.50 3.81
C VAL A 95 -3.22 -10.40 3.68
N ALA A 96 -4.25 -9.95 2.97
CA ALA A 96 -5.47 -10.72 2.72
C ALA A 96 -5.18 -12.04 1.99
N ARG A 97 -4.39 -12.02 0.92
CA ARG A 97 -3.97 -13.22 0.18
C ARG A 97 -3.20 -14.21 1.06
N MET A 98 -2.31 -13.71 1.90
CA MET A 98 -1.59 -14.56 2.85
C MET A 98 -2.54 -15.18 3.87
N LEU A 99 -3.48 -14.41 4.45
CA LEU A 99 -4.49 -14.90 5.40
C LEU A 99 -5.41 -15.97 4.77
N ALA A 100 -5.77 -15.78 3.51
CA ALA A 100 -6.56 -16.73 2.73
C ALA A 100 -5.79 -18.01 2.36
N GLY A 101 -4.49 -18.06 2.62
CA GLY A 101 -3.65 -19.21 2.31
C GLY A 101 -3.18 -19.31 0.85
N VAL A 102 -3.43 -18.29 0.01
CA VAL A 102 -3.01 -18.26 -1.41
C VAL A 102 -1.50 -18.47 -1.55
N ASN A 103 -0.71 -17.96 -0.61
CA ASN A 103 0.75 -18.09 -0.58
C ASN A 103 1.23 -19.32 0.24
N GLY A 104 0.31 -20.23 0.59
CA GLY A 104 0.58 -21.44 1.36
C GLY A 104 0.42 -21.27 2.87
N ARG A 105 0.30 -22.40 3.57
CA ARG A 105 0.00 -22.50 5.02
C ARG A 105 0.98 -21.68 5.89
N ARG A 106 2.27 -21.70 5.55
CA ARG A 106 3.30 -21.00 6.32
C ARG A 106 3.09 -19.48 6.31
N ASP A 107 2.76 -18.92 5.16
CA ASP A 107 2.50 -17.49 5.01
C ASP A 107 1.21 -17.06 5.71
N ALA A 108 0.19 -17.89 5.67
CA ALA A 108 -1.03 -17.67 6.46
C ALA A 108 -0.72 -17.57 7.97
N LEU A 109 0.14 -18.43 8.49
CA LEU A 109 0.58 -18.38 9.89
C LEU A 109 1.42 -17.13 10.21
N TYR A 110 2.18 -16.60 9.25
CA TYR A 110 2.87 -15.32 9.43
C TYR A 110 1.88 -14.15 9.46
N ALA A 111 0.98 -14.06 8.49
CA ALA A 111 0.00 -12.99 8.42
C ALA A 111 -0.86 -12.90 9.70
N LYS A 112 -1.25 -14.04 10.28
CA LYS A 112 -2.00 -14.11 11.56
C LYS A 112 -1.27 -13.49 12.76
N LYS A 113 0.05 -13.27 12.68
CA LYS A 113 0.85 -12.62 13.73
C LYS A 113 0.91 -11.10 13.57
N THR A 114 0.30 -10.57 12.54
CA THR A 114 0.31 -9.15 12.20
C THR A 114 -1.10 -8.57 12.25
N LYS A 115 -1.20 -7.25 12.27
CA LYS A 115 -2.45 -6.51 12.09
C LYS A 115 -2.28 -5.53 10.94
N VAL A 116 -3.37 -5.28 10.20
CA VAL A 116 -3.45 -4.19 9.24
C VAL A 116 -3.87 -2.93 9.98
N LEU A 117 -3.16 -1.84 9.75
CA LEU A 117 -3.55 -0.49 10.14
C LEU A 117 -3.73 0.33 8.87
N THR A 118 -4.91 0.87 8.68
CA THR A 118 -5.22 1.75 7.56
C THR A 118 -5.30 3.18 8.08
N PRO A 119 -4.44 4.10 7.62
CA PRO A 119 -4.57 5.52 7.92
C PRO A 119 -5.92 6.05 7.49
N ASN A 120 -6.38 7.13 8.10
CA ASN A 120 -7.64 7.76 7.72
C ASN A 120 -7.48 9.29 7.69
N PRO A 121 -7.50 9.93 6.51
CA PRO A 121 -7.70 9.33 5.18
C PRO A 121 -6.52 8.46 4.72
N ALA A 122 -6.80 7.48 3.87
CA ALA A 122 -5.80 6.54 3.36
C ALA A 122 -5.38 6.88 1.94
N HIS A 123 -4.09 6.81 1.67
CA HIS A 123 -3.59 6.77 0.29
C HIS A 123 -4.03 5.48 -0.40
N VAL A 124 -4.60 5.60 -1.59
CA VAL A 124 -5.13 4.49 -2.38
C VAL A 124 -4.30 4.29 -3.65
N ASN A 125 -3.85 3.06 -3.86
CA ASN A 125 -3.35 2.63 -5.17
C ASN A 125 -4.51 2.02 -5.95
N ILE A 126 -4.52 2.19 -7.26
CA ILE A 126 -5.59 1.72 -8.14
C ILE A 126 -5.08 0.67 -9.13
N SER A 127 -5.99 -0.22 -9.54
CA SER A 127 -5.85 -1.02 -10.76
C SER A 127 -6.59 -0.31 -11.88
N ALA A 128 -5.99 -0.20 -13.05
CA ALA A 128 -6.56 0.50 -14.20
C ALA A 128 -6.50 -0.37 -15.46
N GLY A 129 -7.41 -0.13 -16.38
CA GLY A 129 -7.43 -0.72 -17.70
C GLY A 129 -7.59 0.35 -18.78
N GLY A 130 -7.13 0.06 -19.97
CA GLY A 130 -7.27 0.96 -21.12
C GLY A 130 -7.29 0.19 -22.44
N VAL A 131 -7.81 0.82 -23.49
CA VAL A 131 -7.77 0.30 -24.85
C VAL A 131 -6.46 0.73 -25.51
N ALA A 132 -5.67 -0.22 -26.00
CA ALA A 132 -4.43 0.09 -26.71
C ALA A 132 -4.73 0.88 -27.98
N GLU A 133 -3.86 1.83 -28.33
CA GLU A 133 -4.02 2.69 -29.52
C GLU A 133 -4.23 1.90 -30.80
N TYR A 134 -3.49 0.81 -30.98
CA TYR A 134 -3.52 -0.04 -32.17
C TYR A 134 -4.33 -1.33 -31.97
N ALA A 135 -5.24 -1.39 -30.99
CA ALA A 135 -6.11 -2.54 -30.83
C ALA A 135 -7.00 -2.73 -32.05
N THR A 136 -7.08 -3.96 -32.56
CA THR A 136 -7.92 -4.31 -33.73
C THR A 136 -9.40 -4.35 -33.41
N ASN A 137 -9.75 -4.70 -32.15
CA ASN A 137 -11.14 -4.87 -31.67
C ASN A 137 -11.45 -3.83 -30.60
N LYS A 138 -11.35 -2.54 -30.94
CA LYS A 138 -11.52 -1.43 -29.96
C LYS A 138 -12.90 -1.40 -29.32
N ASN A 139 -13.95 -1.64 -30.12
CA ASN A 139 -15.33 -1.62 -29.62
C ASN A 139 -15.58 -2.74 -28.58
N GLU A 140 -15.07 -3.92 -28.81
CA GLU A 140 -15.16 -5.06 -27.90
C GLU A 140 -14.33 -4.80 -26.64
N ALA A 141 -13.16 -4.19 -26.79
CA ALA A 141 -12.33 -3.78 -25.65
C ALA A 141 -13.03 -2.74 -24.77
N VAL A 142 -13.73 -1.76 -25.36
CA VAL A 142 -14.55 -0.79 -24.62
C VAL A 142 -15.67 -1.49 -23.86
N LYS A 143 -16.43 -2.39 -24.50
CA LYS A 143 -17.48 -3.18 -23.86
C LYS A 143 -16.96 -3.99 -22.66
N LEU A 144 -15.76 -4.56 -22.80
CA LEU A 144 -15.12 -5.30 -21.71
C LEU A 144 -14.76 -4.37 -20.53
N LEU A 145 -14.24 -3.17 -20.80
CA LEU A 145 -13.96 -2.19 -19.75
C LEU A 145 -15.25 -1.70 -19.07
N GLU A 146 -16.32 -1.46 -19.84
CA GLU A 146 -17.64 -1.12 -19.29
C GLU A 146 -18.20 -2.25 -18.42
N PHE A 147 -18.03 -3.51 -18.84
CA PHE A 147 -18.39 -4.67 -18.01
C PHE A 147 -17.59 -4.67 -16.70
N PHE A 148 -16.27 -4.48 -16.74
CA PHE A 148 -15.46 -4.41 -15.51
C PHE A 148 -15.86 -3.26 -14.59
N ALA A 149 -16.38 -2.16 -15.13
CA ALA A 149 -16.92 -1.05 -14.36
C ALA A 149 -18.34 -1.30 -13.80
N SER A 150 -19.03 -2.36 -14.25
CA SER A 150 -20.33 -2.76 -13.70
C SER A 150 -20.17 -3.38 -12.29
N PRO A 151 -21.25 -3.46 -11.49
CA PRO A 151 -21.21 -4.15 -10.19
C PRO A 151 -20.71 -5.60 -10.28
N GLU A 152 -21.17 -6.34 -11.28
CA GLU A 152 -20.81 -7.75 -11.49
C GLU A 152 -19.33 -7.89 -11.89
N GLY A 153 -18.88 -7.13 -12.89
CA GLY A 153 -17.50 -7.14 -13.35
C GLY A 153 -16.52 -6.65 -12.27
N SER A 154 -16.89 -5.59 -11.56
CA SER A 154 -16.11 -5.05 -10.44
C SER A 154 -15.94 -6.08 -9.32
N LYS A 155 -17.01 -6.80 -8.95
CA LYS A 155 -16.94 -7.92 -8.01
C LYS A 155 -16.04 -9.04 -8.54
N GLY A 156 -16.18 -9.39 -9.82
CA GLY A 156 -15.37 -10.44 -10.47
C GLY A 156 -13.89 -10.16 -10.45
N LEU A 157 -13.49 -8.88 -10.59
CA LEU A 157 -12.10 -8.46 -10.49
C LEU A 157 -11.59 -8.39 -9.04
N ALA A 158 -12.35 -7.76 -8.15
CA ALA A 158 -11.90 -7.46 -6.80
C ALA A 158 -11.87 -8.69 -5.88
N ALA A 159 -12.81 -9.63 -6.03
CA ALA A 159 -12.89 -10.78 -5.14
C ALA A 159 -11.65 -11.70 -5.17
N PRO A 160 -11.14 -12.15 -6.33
CA PRO A 160 -9.95 -13.01 -6.40
C PRO A 160 -8.64 -12.26 -6.10
N THR A 161 -8.61 -10.93 -6.29
CA THR A 161 -7.42 -10.10 -6.03
C THR A 161 -7.36 -9.57 -4.61
N PHE A 162 -8.47 -9.64 -3.85
CA PHE A 162 -8.63 -9.06 -2.52
C PHE A 162 -8.51 -7.53 -2.52
N GLU A 163 -8.82 -6.91 -3.64
CA GLU A 163 -8.90 -5.45 -3.79
C GLU A 163 -10.29 -4.94 -3.39
N HIS A 164 -10.40 -3.62 -3.19
CA HIS A 164 -11.69 -2.99 -3.01
C HIS A 164 -12.36 -2.83 -4.38
N PRO A 165 -13.64 -3.21 -4.53
CA PRO A 165 -14.37 -3.06 -5.78
C PRO A 165 -14.65 -1.58 -6.09
N LEU A 166 -14.76 -1.25 -7.38
CA LEU A 166 -15.11 0.10 -7.85
C LEU A 166 -16.55 0.49 -7.48
N LYS A 167 -17.46 -0.48 -7.40
CA LYS A 167 -18.86 -0.29 -7.03
C LYS A 167 -19.13 -0.90 -5.67
N GLU A 168 -20.17 -0.39 -4.99
CA GLU A 168 -20.67 -0.97 -3.75
C GLU A 168 -21.23 -2.39 -4.02
N VAL A 169 -20.37 -3.35 -3.80
CA VAL A 169 -20.70 -4.79 -3.88
C VAL A 169 -20.10 -5.48 -2.65
N ASN A 170 -20.58 -6.69 -2.35
CA ASN A 170 -20.05 -7.47 -1.24
C ASN A 170 -18.54 -7.68 -1.39
N GLN A 171 -17.79 -7.11 -0.47
CA GLN A 171 -16.34 -7.31 -0.38
C GLN A 171 -16.01 -8.70 0.16
N ASN A 172 -14.76 -9.14 -0.06
CA ASN A 172 -14.22 -10.33 0.58
C ASN A 172 -14.19 -10.15 2.11
N GLU A 173 -14.66 -11.14 2.86
CA GLU A 173 -14.77 -11.09 4.33
C GLU A 173 -13.43 -10.82 5.03
N ILE A 174 -12.30 -11.29 4.48
CA ILE A 174 -10.97 -10.99 5.04
C ILE A 174 -10.67 -9.50 4.91
N VAL A 175 -11.03 -8.87 3.80
CA VAL A 175 -10.82 -7.44 3.55
C VAL A 175 -11.72 -6.60 4.46
N LYS A 176 -12.99 -6.99 4.64
CA LYS A 176 -13.91 -6.34 5.59
C LYS A 176 -13.36 -6.31 7.01
N ASN A 177 -12.68 -7.38 7.44
CA ASN A 177 -12.10 -7.46 8.78
C ASN A 177 -10.90 -6.51 8.99
N PHE A 178 -10.40 -5.83 7.96
CA PHE A 178 -9.40 -4.77 8.11
C PHE A 178 -10.01 -3.44 8.56
N GLY A 179 -11.33 -3.34 8.56
CA GLY A 179 -12.08 -2.14 8.92
C GLY A 179 -12.33 -1.20 7.74
N GLU A 180 -13.15 -0.20 8.01
CA GLU A 180 -13.47 0.85 7.06
C GLU A 180 -12.39 1.93 7.05
N PHE A 181 -12.25 2.63 5.95
CA PHE A 181 -11.37 3.79 5.78
C PHE A 181 -11.98 4.77 4.79
N THR A 182 -11.55 6.02 4.87
CA THR A 182 -11.87 7.04 3.87
C THR A 182 -10.68 7.17 2.92
N PRO A 183 -10.85 6.97 1.60
CA PRO A 183 -9.81 7.31 0.63
C PRO A 183 -9.47 8.79 0.73
N ASP A 184 -8.22 9.16 0.52
CA ASP A 184 -7.91 10.58 0.38
C ASP A 184 -8.36 11.12 -0.98
N SER A 185 -8.36 12.45 -1.12
CA SER A 185 -8.89 13.14 -2.30
C SER A 185 -7.86 13.37 -3.41
N VAL A 186 -6.62 12.91 -3.23
CA VAL A 186 -5.54 13.11 -4.22
C VAL A 186 -5.82 12.25 -5.45
N THR A 187 -5.87 12.88 -6.61
CA THR A 187 -6.15 12.21 -7.87
C THR A 187 -4.93 11.46 -8.42
N VAL A 188 -5.17 10.52 -9.34
CA VAL A 188 -4.08 9.81 -10.03
C VAL A 188 -3.24 10.77 -10.88
N GLU A 189 -3.86 11.82 -11.41
CA GLU A 189 -3.20 12.88 -12.18
C GLU A 189 -2.23 13.66 -11.29
N ASP A 190 -2.69 14.11 -10.10
CA ASP A 190 -1.82 14.77 -9.11
C ASP A 190 -0.62 13.89 -8.72
N LEU A 191 -0.86 12.59 -8.52
CA LEU A 191 0.21 11.63 -8.21
C LEU A 191 1.22 11.53 -9.35
N GLY A 192 0.74 11.51 -10.60
CA GLY A 192 1.57 11.48 -11.80
C GLY A 192 2.45 12.72 -11.92
N GLU A 193 1.87 13.92 -11.73
CA GLU A 193 2.61 15.19 -11.75
C GLU A 193 3.73 15.27 -10.71
N LYS A 194 3.50 14.71 -9.52
CA LYS A 194 4.48 14.73 -8.42
C LYS A 194 5.46 13.55 -8.43
N ASN A 195 5.29 12.57 -9.31
CA ASN A 195 6.06 11.33 -9.29
C ASN A 195 7.58 11.55 -9.46
N SER A 196 8.00 12.40 -10.39
CA SER A 196 9.43 12.70 -10.60
C SER A 196 10.07 13.33 -9.36
N LEU A 197 9.35 14.26 -8.70
CA LEU A 197 9.80 14.88 -7.47
C LEU A 197 9.81 13.87 -6.32
N ALA A 198 8.81 12.99 -6.22
CA ALA A 198 8.76 11.93 -5.23
C ALA A 198 9.99 11.01 -5.33
N ILE A 199 10.33 10.55 -6.54
CA ILE A 199 11.52 9.71 -6.79
C ILE A 199 12.80 10.43 -6.36
N LYS A 200 12.92 11.73 -6.68
CA LYS A 200 14.06 12.55 -6.27
C LYS A 200 14.17 12.62 -4.76
N LEU A 201 13.10 12.99 -4.05
CA LEU A 201 13.12 13.11 -2.59
C LEU A 201 13.41 11.76 -1.90
N MET A 202 12.87 10.66 -2.42
CA MET A 202 13.20 9.32 -1.91
C MET A 202 14.68 9.02 -2.04
N LYS A 203 15.30 9.31 -3.20
CA LYS A 203 16.74 9.13 -3.42
C LYS A 203 17.55 9.99 -2.46
N ASP A 204 17.20 11.27 -2.33
CA ASP A 204 17.91 12.23 -1.48
C ASP A 204 17.83 11.83 0.01
N ALA A 205 16.74 11.19 0.44
CA ALA A 205 16.57 10.64 1.78
C ALA A 205 17.32 9.31 2.03
N GLY A 206 17.94 8.71 1.02
CA GLY A 206 18.61 7.42 1.12
C GLY A 206 17.70 6.20 1.01
N TRP A 207 16.48 6.37 0.49
CA TRP A 207 15.59 5.25 0.20
C TRP A 207 16.06 4.58 -1.10
N ASN A 208 16.67 3.41 -1.02
CA ASN A 208 17.27 2.65 -2.13
C ASN A 208 16.44 1.44 -2.57
#